data_bf8db8025ff2d15fb6f5aec924cbbf50
#
_entry.id   bf8db8025ff2d15fb6f5aec924cbbf50
#
_cell.length_a   1.000
_cell.length_b   1.000
_cell.length_c   1.000
_cell.angle_alpha   90.00
_cell.angle_beta   90.00
_cell.angle_gamma   90.00
#
_symmetry.space_group_name_H-M   'P 1'
#
loop_
_entity.id
_entity.type
_entity.pdbx_description
1 polymer ?
#
loop_
_entity_poly.entity_id
_entity_poly.type
_entity_poly.pdbx_seq_one_letter_code
_entity_poly.pdbx_strand_id
1 'polypeptide(L)'
;MQNFVIGTAGHIDHGKSTLIKTLTGEDLDSTREEKERGLTINLGFTYLTLDNGEEIGIVDVPGHEKFVKNMLAGAAGIDAALLVIDANEGIMPQTQEHAAILSLLGIENFIIVLTKIGQADETLLEIVKEDTRDQFKGTPLENAVMVETDAIQGIGIDELKAAIQKMSEELDFSQKEAGPARGNGDRAGAGKGRGT
;
A
#
# COMPACT_ATOMS: atom_id res chain seq x y z
N MET A 1 9.29 1.78 18.79
CA MET A 1 8.88 0.84 17.73
C MET A 1 8.46 1.66 16.53
N GLN A 2 9.08 1.42 15.39
CA GLN A 2 8.66 2.07 14.15
C GLN A 2 7.41 1.32 13.69
N ASN A 3 6.27 1.97 13.69
CA ASN A 3 5.01 1.33 13.26
C ASN A 3 5.08 1.12 11.75
N PHE A 4 4.83 -0.11 11.31
CA PHE A 4 4.71 -0.45 9.91
C PHE A 4 3.47 0.24 9.30
N VAL A 5 3.64 0.88 8.15
CA VAL A 5 2.57 1.64 7.49
C VAL A 5 2.37 1.13 6.06
N ILE A 6 1.13 0.82 5.72
CA ILE A 6 0.71 0.42 4.39
C ILE A 6 -0.16 1.50 3.77
N GLY A 7 0.15 1.88 2.52
CA GLY A 7 -0.72 2.71 1.71
C GLY A 7 -1.59 1.89 0.77
N THR A 8 -2.77 2.39 0.42
CA THR A 8 -3.57 1.86 -0.68
C THR A 8 -3.34 2.67 -1.94
N ALA A 9 -3.37 2.02 -3.08
CA ALA A 9 -3.26 2.66 -4.39
C ALA A 9 -4.14 1.92 -5.41
N GLY A 10 -4.48 2.57 -6.51
CA GLY A 10 -5.29 1.98 -7.57
C GLY A 10 -6.26 2.98 -8.18
N HIS A 11 -7.04 2.51 -9.16
CA HIS A 11 -8.02 3.31 -9.87
C HIS A 11 -9.22 3.68 -8.98
N ILE A 12 -9.89 4.78 -9.31
CA ILE A 12 -11.16 5.18 -8.71
C ILE A 12 -12.18 4.03 -8.83
N ASP A 13 -13.03 3.86 -7.82
CA ASP A 13 -14.08 2.82 -7.76
C ASP A 13 -13.60 1.36 -7.78
N HIS A 14 -12.30 1.09 -7.65
CA HIS A 14 -11.78 -0.26 -7.51
C HIS A 14 -11.93 -0.86 -6.10
N GLY A 15 -12.53 -0.11 -5.17
CA GLY A 15 -12.92 -0.62 -3.86
C GLY A 15 -11.89 -0.45 -2.75
N LYS A 16 -10.96 0.51 -2.85
CA LYS A 16 -9.94 0.78 -1.81
C LYS A 16 -10.55 1.08 -0.45
N SER A 17 -11.43 2.07 -0.36
CA SER A 17 -12.04 2.47 0.91
C SER A 17 -12.96 1.38 1.47
N THR A 18 -13.68 0.66 0.61
CA THR A 18 -14.50 -0.50 1.01
C THR A 18 -13.63 -1.60 1.59
N LEU A 19 -12.48 -1.87 0.97
CA LEU A 19 -11.52 -2.86 1.45
C LEU A 19 -10.99 -2.50 2.84
N ILE A 20 -10.58 -1.25 3.04
CA ILE A 20 -10.09 -0.76 4.34
C ILE A 20 -11.18 -0.88 5.39
N LYS A 21 -12.40 -0.46 5.08
CA LYS A 21 -13.54 -0.59 5.99
C LYS A 21 -13.78 -2.04 6.41
N THR A 22 -13.68 -2.98 5.50
CA THR A 22 -13.82 -4.41 5.80
C THR A 22 -12.66 -4.94 6.64
N LEU A 23 -11.43 -4.48 6.38
CA LEU A 23 -10.24 -4.89 7.14
C LEU A 23 -10.23 -4.36 8.58
N THR A 24 -10.63 -3.11 8.77
CA THR A 24 -10.47 -2.37 10.03
C THR A 24 -11.76 -2.13 10.80
N GLY A 25 -12.90 -2.20 10.13
CA GLY A 25 -14.21 -1.81 10.68
C GLY A 25 -14.47 -0.30 10.64
N GLU A 26 -13.53 0.52 10.17
CA GLU A 26 -13.63 1.97 10.13
C GLU A 26 -13.91 2.51 8.74
N ASP A 27 -14.86 3.45 8.64
CA ASP A 27 -15.17 4.18 7.43
C ASP A 27 -14.36 5.48 7.41
N LEU A 28 -13.36 5.55 6.53
CA LEU A 28 -12.47 6.70 6.39
C LEU A 28 -12.99 7.81 5.48
N ASP A 29 -14.10 7.59 4.78
CA ASP A 29 -14.77 8.62 3.99
C ASP A 29 -15.41 9.66 4.91
N SER A 30 -14.63 10.65 5.30
CA SER A 30 -14.98 11.59 6.38
C SER A 30 -15.80 12.78 5.91
N THR A 31 -15.79 13.13 4.62
CA THR A 31 -16.51 14.27 4.11
C THR A 31 -17.82 13.88 3.45
N ARG A 32 -18.82 14.77 3.52
CA ARG A 32 -20.09 14.58 2.83
C ARG A 32 -19.88 14.49 1.32
N GLU A 33 -18.94 15.25 0.78
CA GLU A 33 -18.61 15.25 -0.64
C GLU A 33 -18.02 13.90 -1.08
N GLU A 34 -17.16 13.28 -0.27
CA GLU A 34 -16.62 11.95 -0.53
C GLU A 34 -17.73 10.90 -0.58
N LYS A 35 -18.68 10.96 0.36
CA LYS A 35 -19.81 10.02 0.42
C LYS A 35 -20.78 10.21 -0.74
N GLU A 36 -21.06 11.44 -1.12
CA GLU A 36 -21.98 11.74 -2.23
C GLU A 36 -21.40 11.38 -3.61
N ARG A 37 -20.08 11.51 -3.78
CA ARG A 37 -19.39 11.19 -5.04
C ARG A 37 -18.84 9.77 -5.11
N GLY A 38 -18.82 9.04 -3.99
CA GLY A 38 -18.26 7.69 -3.91
C GLY A 38 -16.75 7.64 -4.17
N LEU A 39 -16.03 8.71 -3.86
CA LEU A 39 -14.58 8.78 -4.06
C LEU A 39 -13.88 9.44 -2.86
N THR A 40 -12.67 8.99 -2.59
CA THR A 40 -11.81 9.54 -1.54
C THR A 40 -11.09 10.79 -2.07
N ILE A 41 -11.22 11.90 -1.37
CA ILE A 41 -10.63 13.20 -1.72
C ILE A 41 -9.40 13.49 -0.85
N ASN A 42 -9.52 13.25 0.45
CA ASN A 42 -8.46 13.47 1.42
C ASN A 42 -7.82 12.15 1.87
N LEU A 43 -6.62 12.24 2.46
CA LEU A 43 -5.98 11.09 3.07
C LEU A 43 -6.73 10.64 4.32
N GLY A 44 -7.14 9.38 4.33
CA GLY A 44 -7.63 8.72 5.52
C GLY A 44 -6.51 7.95 6.21
N PHE A 45 -6.54 7.87 7.54
CA PHE A 45 -5.59 7.09 8.33
C PHE A 45 -6.33 6.27 9.37
N THR A 46 -5.96 4.99 9.49
CA THR A 46 -6.49 4.08 10.51
C THR A 46 -5.46 3.01 10.88
N TYR A 47 -5.83 2.14 11.79
CA TYR A 47 -5.00 1.02 12.21
C TYR A 47 -5.70 -0.31 11.94
N LEU A 48 -4.92 -1.29 11.48
CA LEU A 48 -5.31 -2.68 11.39
C LEU A 48 -4.60 -3.45 12.51
N THR A 49 -5.37 -4.11 13.36
CA THR A 49 -4.84 -5.05 14.33
C THR A 49 -4.74 -6.43 13.69
N LEU A 50 -3.54 -6.99 13.64
CA LEU A 50 -3.26 -8.33 13.14
C LEU A 50 -3.54 -9.40 14.18
N ASP A 51 -3.60 -10.65 13.76
CA ASP A 51 -3.86 -11.80 14.64
C ASP A 51 -2.79 -12.01 15.72
N ASN A 52 -1.55 -11.57 15.46
CA ASN A 52 -0.45 -11.57 16.44
C ASN A 52 -0.52 -10.40 17.45
N GLY A 53 -1.53 -9.53 17.34
CA GLY A 53 -1.71 -8.36 18.19
C GLY A 53 -0.90 -7.12 17.78
N GLU A 54 -0.19 -7.18 16.66
CA GLU A 54 0.52 -6.03 16.09
C GLU A 54 -0.46 -5.06 15.42
N GLU A 55 -0.24 -3.77 15.62
CA GLU A 55 -1.01 -2.72 14.95
C GLU A 55 -0.22 -2.16 13.75
N ILE A 56 -0.85 -2.17 12.59
CA ILE A 56 -0.32 -1.63 11.35
C ILE A 56 -1.09 -0.37 10.98
N GLY A 57 -0.37 0.70 10.65
CA GLY A 57 -0.98 1.91 10.10
C GLY A 57 -1.43 1.69 8.66
N ILE A 58 -2.64 2.12 8.34
CA ILE A 58 -3.17 2.12 6.97
C ILE A 58 -3.47 3.55 6.54
N VAL A 59 -2.95 3.93 5.39
CA VAL A 59 -3.23 5.21 4.74
C VAL A 59 -4.07 4.95 3.50
N ASP A 60 -5.30 5.46 3.49
CA ASP A 60 -6.15 5.45 2.31
C ASP A 60 -5.84 6.67 1.44
N VAL A 61 -5.33 6.43 0.24
CA VAL A 61 -4.97 7.50 -0.68
C VAL A 61 -6.01 7.69 -1.77
N PRO A 62 -6.24 8.95 -2.22
CA PRO A 62 -7.18 9.22 -3.30
C PRO A 62 -6.84 8.46 -4.57
N GLY A 63 -7.84 7.83 -5.18
CA GLY A 63 -7.68 7.08 -6.43
C GLY A 63 -7.86 7.91 -7.70
N HIS A 64 -8.19 9.19 -7.60
CA HIS A 64 -8.45 10.06 -8.75
C HIS A 64 -7.23 10.93 -9.08
N GLU A 65 -6.90 11.08 -10.38
CA GLU A 65 -5.75 11.85 -10.86
C GLU A 65 -5.69 13.30 -10.33
N LYS A 66 -6.84 13.93 -10.11
CA LYS A 66 -6.93 15.29 -9.55
C LYS A 66 -6.35 15.41 -8.14
N PHE A 67 -6.22 14.30 -7.43
CA PHE A 67 -5.76 14.25 -6.04
C PHE A 67 -4.35 13.69 -5.88
N VAL A 68 -3.57 13.62 -6.97
CA VAL A 68 -2.18 13.10 -6.97
C VAL A 68 -1.29 13.82 -5.95
N LYS A 69 -1.49 15.12 -5.73
CA LYS A 69 -0.74 15.86 -4.70
C LYS A 69 -1.00 15.33 -3.29
N ASN A 70 -2.24 14.95 -2.99
CA ASN A 70 -2.59 14.35 -1.70
C ASN A 70 -2.00 12.95 -1.57
N MET A 71 -1.97 12.19 -2.65
CA MET A 71 -1.29 10.90 -2.72
C MET A 71 0.20 11.03 -2.43
N LEU A 72 0.90 11.98 -3.05
CA LEU A 72 2.33 12.23 -2.82
C LEU A 72 2.62 12.63 -1.37
N ALA A 73 1.77 13.47 -0.77
CA ALA A 73 1.91 13.86 0.64
C ALA A 73 1.74 12.67 1.60
N GLY A 74 0.86 11.73 1.27
CA GLY A 74 0.61 10.53 2.09
C GLY A 74 1.64 9.42 1.91
N ALA A 75 2.36 9.41 0.79
CA ALA A 75 3.34 8.36 0.50
C ALA A 75 4.62 8.47 1.35
N ALA A 76 4.89 9.64 1.93
CA ALA A 76 6.02 9.81 2.85
C ALA A 76 5.77 8.99 4.13
N GLY A 77 6.65 8.02 4.41
CA GLY A 77 6.54 7.14 5.58
C GLY A 77 5.72 5.86 5.36
N ILE A 78 5.33 5.56 4.13
CA ILE A 78 4.73 4.28 3.75
C ILE A 78 5.84 3.25 3.53
N ASP A 79 5.72 2.09 4.17
CA ASP A 79 6.68 0.97 4.05
C ASP A 79 6.32 -0.01 2.94
N ALA A 80 5.03 -0.16 2.67
CA ALA A 80 4.49 -1.03 1.65
C ALA A 80 3.18 -0.47 1.08
N ALA A 81 2.73 -1.02 -0.04
CA ALA A 81 1.47 -0.60 -0.64
C ALA A 81 0.59 -1.79 -1.05
N LEU A 82 -0.71 -1.62 -0.88
CA LEU A 82 -1.73 -2.47 -1.49
C LEU A 82 -2.15 -1.84 -2.82
N LEU A 83 -1.83 -2.48 -3.92
CA LEU A 83 -2.31 -2.08 -5.24
C LEU A 83 -3.64 -2.77 -5.52
N VAL A 84 -4.71 -2.01 -5.51
CA VAL A 84 -6.09 -2.50 -5.61
C VAL A 84 -6.56 -2.46 -7.05
N ILE A 85 -7.01 -3.59 -7.56
CA ILE A 85 -7.46 -3.78 -8.95
C ILE A 85 -8.82 -4.47 -8.92
N ASP A 86 -9.81 -3.90 -9.60
CA ASP A 86 -11.10 -4.56 -9.81
C ASP A 86 -10.93 -5.73 -10.78
N ALA A 87 -11.32 -6.93 -10.37
CA ALA A 87 -11.20 -8.15 -11.16
C ALA A 87 -12.04 -8.15 -12.45
N ASN A 88 -13.03 -7.26 -12.55
CA ASN A 88 -13.88 -7.11 -13.74
C ASN A 88 -13.33 -6.10 -14.76
N GLU A 89 -12.55 -5.13 -14.30
CA GLU A 89 -12.01 -4.06 -15.14
C GLU A 89 -10.52 -4.24 -15.46
N GLY A 90 -9.77 -4.91 -14.57
CA GLY A 90 -8.34 -5.09 -14.70
C GLY A 90 -7.54 -3.82 -14.44
N ILE A 91 -6.31 -3.78 -14.95
CA ILE A 91 -5.43 -2.63 -14.79
C ILE A 91 -5.92 -1.45 -15.61
N MET A 92 -6.08 -0.31 -14.94
CA MET A 92 -6.47 0.96 -15.53
C MET A 92 -5.26 1.91 -15.58
N PRO A 93 -5.30 2.99 -16.41
CA PRO A 93 -4.21 3.95 -16.48
C PRO A 93 -3.78 4.52 -15.11
N GLN A 94 -4.73 4.84 -14.23
CA GLN A 94 -4.44 5.31 -12.87
C GLN A 94 -3.75 4.25 -12.01
N THR A 95 -4.04 2.97 -12.23
CA THR A 95 -3.36 1.86 -11.53
C THR A 95 -1.87 1.86 -11.84
N GLN A 96 -1.53 1.99 -13.13
CA GLN A 96 -0.13 2.06 -13.59
C GLN A 96 0.57 3.31 -13.09
N GLU A 97 -0.09 4.47 -13.17
CA GLU A 97 0.45 5.75 -12.71
C GLU A 97 0.76 5.71 -11.20
N HIS A 98 -0.18 5.24 -10.37
CA HIS A 98 0.02 5.14 -8.93
C HIS A 98 1.14 4.15 -8.58
N ALA A 99 1.20 3.00 -9.23
CA ALA A 99 2.28 2.04 -9.04
C ALA A 99 3.65 2.63 -9.41
N ALA A 100 3.73 3.35 -10.52
CA ALA A 100 4.95 4.03 -10.95
C ALA A 100 5.40 5.12 -9.98
N ILE A 101 4.49 5.96 -9.50
CA ILE A 101 4.78 7.01 -8.52
C ILE A 101 5.30 6.40 -7.22
N LEU A 102 4.64 5.39 -6.68
CA LEU A 102 5.05 4.74 -5.44
C LEU A 102 6.43 4.07 -5.59
N SER A 103 6.70 3.45 -6.73
CA SER A 103 8.01 2.86 -7.03
C SER A 103 9.12 3.93 -7.12
N LEU A 104 8.84 5.08 -7.73
CA LEU A 104 9.77 6.22 -7.79
C LEU A 104 10.05 6.83 -6.41
N LEU A 105 9.09 6.75 -5.49
CA LEU A 105 9.23 7.18 -4.09
C LEU A 105 9.99 6.16 -3.22
N GLY A 106 10.47 5.07 -3.81
CA GLY A 106 11.28 4.05 -3.13
C GLY A 106 10.48 2.94 -2.46
N ILE A 107 9.17 2.83 -2.71
CA ILE A 107 8.38 1.71 -2.20
C ILE A 107 8.66 0.50 -3.08
N GLU A 108 9.16 -0.57 -2.47
CA GLU A 108 9.54 -1.82 -3.14
C GLU A 108 8.63 -3.00 -2.75
N ASN A 109 7.82 -2.83 -1.70
CA ASN A 109 6.98 -3.88 -1.16
C ASN A 109 5.53 -3.64 -1.52
N PHE A 110 4.98 -4.55 -2.31
CA PHE A 110 3.61 -4.46 -2.80
C PHE A 110 2.85 -5.78 -2.58
N ILE A 111 1.56 -5.66 -2.27
CA ILE A 111 0.58 -6.73 -2.41
C ILE A 111 -0.44 -6.25 -3.44
N ILE A 112 -0.70 -7.07 -4.45
CA ILE A 112 -1.76 -6.82 -5.44
C ILE A 112 -3.05 -7.43 -4.90
N VAL A 113 -4.08 -6.62 -4.75
CA VAL A 113 -5.39 -7.05 -4.27
C VAL A 113 -6.38 -6.99 -5.40
N LEU A 114 -6.88 -8.14 -5.82
CA LEU A 114 -7.97 -8.23 -6.78
C LEU A 114 -9.30 -8.15 -6.02
N THR A 115 -10.11 -7.16 -6.35
CA THR A 115 -11.40 -6.92 -5.68
C THR A 115 -12.59 -7.37 -6.50
N LYS A 116 -13.74 -7.51 -5.85
CA LYS A 116 -15.01 -7.83 -6.50
C LYS A 116 -15.00 -9.15 -7.28
N ILE A 117 -14.24 -10.13 -6.81
CA ILE A 117 -14.11 -11.44 -7.48
C ILE A 117 -15.45 -12.17 -7.59
N GLY A 118 -16.39 -11.92 -6.68
CA GLY A 118 -17.74 -12.49 -6.75
C GLY A 118 -18.57 -12.05 -7.96
N GLN A 119 -18.14 -11.01 -8.67
CA GLN A 119 -18.78 -10.50 -9.89
C GLN A 119 -18.04 -10.93 -11.17
N ALA A 120 -16.81 -11.44 -11.05
CA ALA A 120 -16.00 -11.89 -12.18
C ALA A 120 -16.18 -13.39 -12.38
N ASP A 121 -16.24 -13.83 -13.65
CA ASP A 121 -16.13 -15.25 -13.93
C ASP A 121 -14.66 -15.72 -13.81
N GLU A 122 -14.47 -17.04 -13.67
CA GLU A 122 -13.15 -17.62 -13.47
C GLU A 122 -12.20 -17.35 -14.64
N THR A 123 -12.70 -17.34 -15.87
CA THR A 123 -11.91 -17.06 -17.08
C THR A 123 -11.42 -15.60 -17.08
N LEU A 124 -12.29 -14.67 -16.76
CA LEU A 124 -11.93 -13.25 -16.68
C LEU A 124 -10.90 -13.02 -15.56
N LEU A 125 -11.08 -13.66 -14.43
CA LEU A 125 -10.15 -13.55 -13.30
C LEU A 125 -8.73 -14.01 -13.67
N GLU A 126 -8.60 -15.16 -14.36
CA GLU A 126 -7.30 -15.63 -14.82
C GLU A 126 -6.66 -14.69 -15.87
N ILE A 127 -7.45 -14.13 -16.79
CA ILE A 127 -6.97 -13.16 -17.76
C ILE A 127 -6.42 -11.91 -17.06
N VAL A 128 -7.15 -11.39 -16.07
CA VAL A 128 -6.71 -10.22 -15.31
C VAL A 128 -5.43 -10.50 -14.52
N LYS A 129 -5.29 -11.68 -13.96
CA LYS A 129 -4.06 -12.10 -13.26
C LYS A 129 -2.86 -12.15 -14.20
N GLU A 130 -3.02 -12.77 -15.37
CA GLU A 130 -1.94 -12.88 -16.38
C GLU A 130 -1.55 -11.49 -16.89
N ASP A 131 -2.52 -10.66 -17.27
CA ASP A 131 -2.29 -9.30 -17.74
C ASP A 131 -1.57 -8.46 -16.68
N THR A 132 -1.98 -8.57 -15.43
CA THR A 132 -1.34 -7.89 -14.30
C THR A 132 0.12 -8.30 -14.15
N ARG A 133 0.43 -9.59 -14.19
CA ARG A 133 1.82 -10.07 -14.15
C ARG A 133 2.64 -9.55 -15.32
N ASP A 134 2.09 -9.56 -16.53
CA ASP A 134 2.79 -9.12 -17.72
C ASP A 134 3.08 -7.61 -17.72
N GLN A 135 2.13 -6.81 -17.26
CA GLN A 135 2.29 -5.35 -17.21
C GLN A 135 3.30 -4.89 -16.16
N PHE A 136 3.49 -5.65 -15.09
CA PHE A 136 4.43 -5.30 -14.03
C PHE A 136 5.79 -6.00 -14.11
N LYS A 137 6.09 -6.69 -15.21
CA LYS A 137 7.43 -7.24 -15.45
C LYS A 137 8.49 -6.13 -15.42
N GLY A 138 9.60 -6.41 -14.73
CA GLY A 138 10.71 -5.45 -14.58
C GLY A 138 10.44 -4.32 -13.58
N THR A 139 9.37 -4.39 -12.81
CA THR A 139 9.02 -3.44 -11.75
C THR A 139 9.08 -4.12 -10.38
N PRO A 140 9.06 -3.36 -9.27
CA PRO A 140 8.98 -3.95 -7.91
C PRO A 140 7.72 -4.82 -7.68
N LEU A 141 6.71 -4.70 -8.53
CA LEU A 141 5.47 -5.47 -8.45
C LEU A 141 5.55 -6.84 -9.18
N GLU A 142 6.61 -7.11 -9.92
CA GLU A 142 6.73 -8.36 -10.72
C GLU A 142 6.50 -9.62 -9.88
N ASN A 143 7.05 -9.66 -8.68
CA ASN A 143 6.93 -10.79 -7.75
C ASN A 143 5.95 -10.53 -6.60
N ALA A 144 5.11 -9.50 -6.71
CA ALA A 144 4.14 -9.19 -5.67
C ALA A 144 3.10 -10.32 -5.52
N VAL A 145 2.75 -10.63 -4.28
CA VAL A 145 1.68 -11.58 -3.98
C VAL A 145 0.35 -11.00 -4.47
N MET A 146 -0.45 -11.81 -5.16
CA MET A 146 -1.82 -11.46 -5.53
C MET A 146 -2.79 -12.13 -4.58
N VAL A 147 -3.69 -11.35 -4.00
CA VAL A 147 -4.77 -11.83 -3.12
C VAL A 147 -6.10 -11.52 -3.76
N GLU A 148 -6.93 -12.52 -3.90
CA GLU A 148 -8.28 -12.42 -4.45
C GLU A 148 -9.26 -12.10 -3.33
N THR A 149 -10.04 -11.02 -3.47
CA THR A 149 -10.95 -10.57 -2.42
C THR A 149 -12.32 -10.17 -2.95
N ASP A 150 -13.31 -10.34 -2.10
CA ASP A 150 -14.60 -9.65 -2.22
C ASP A 150 -14.98 -9.12 -0.85
N ALA A 151 -14.80 -7.82 -0.66
CA ALA A 151 -15.01 -7.16 0.63
C ALA A 151 -16.47 -7.21 1.10
N ILE A 152 -17.42 -7.19 0.18
CA ILE A 152 -18.85 -7.26 0.50
C ILE A 152 -19.23 -8.66 0.98
N GLN A 153 -18.68 -9.69 0.36
CA GLN A 153 -18.93 -11.09 0.71
C GLN A 153 -18.00 -11.62 1.81
N GLY A 154 -16.98 -10.84 2.21
CA GLY A 154 -15.98 -11.25 3.18
C GLY A 154 -14.99 -12.29 2.67
N ILE A 155 -14.88 -12.47 1.34
CA ILE A 155 -13.99 -13.46 0.72
C ILE A 155 -12.56 -12.90 0.66
N GLY A 156 -11.57 -13.73 1.00
CA GLY A 156 -10.14 -13.41 0.87
C GLY A 156 -9.60 -12.40 1.88
N ILE A 157 -10.40 -11.94 2.82
CA ILE A 157 -9.99 -10.93 3.82
C ILE A 157 -8.98 -11.50 4.82
N ASP A 158 -9.18 -12.73 5.27
CA ASP A 158 -8.24 -13.40 6.18
C ASP A 158 -6.92 -13.71 5.48
N GLU A 159 -6.96 -14.12 4.22
CA GLU A 159 -5.78 -14.32 3.37
C GLU A 159 -5.01 -13.02 3.15
N LEU A 160 -5.72 -11.91 2.97
CA LEU A 160 -5.08 -10.59 2.85
C LEU A 160 -4.42 -10.17 4.16
N LYS A 161 -5.07 -10.35 5.30
CA LYS A 161 -4.46 -10.11 6.62
C LYS A 161 -3.21 -10.94 6.84
N ALA A 162 -3.25 -12.22 6.47
CA ALA A 162 -2.09 -13.11 6.57
C ALA A 162 -0.93 -12.66 5.67
N ALA A 163 -1.21 -12.19 4.45
CA ALA A 163 -0.20 -11.65 3.54
C ALA A 163 0.43 -10.35 4.07
N ILE A 164 -0.37 -9.48 4.65
CA ILE A 164 0.10 -8.25 5.30
C ILE A 164 0.99 -8.57 6.50
N GLN A 165 0.57 -9.51 7.35
CA GLN A 165 1.35 -9.93 8.52
C GLN A 165 2.70 -10.51 8.11
N LYS A 166 2.72 -11.40 7.13
CA LYS A 166 3.95 -11.99 6.61
C LYS A 166 4.92 -10.93 6.08
N MET A 167 4.41 -9.95 5.33
CA MET A 167 5.21 -8.84 4.80
C MET A 167 5.79 -7.98 5.93
N SER A 168 5.00 -7.64 6.94
CA SER A 168 5.44 -6.90 8.12
C SER A 168 6.57 -7.62 8.86
N GLU A 169 6.43 -8.92 9.08
CA GLU A 169 7.44 -9.75 9.74
C GLU A 169 8.75 -9.84 8.94
N GLU A 170 8.67 -10.01 7.63
CA GLU A 170 9.83 -10.06 6.73
C GLU A 170 10.60 -8.74 6.69
N LEU A 171 9.90 -7.60 6.69
CA LEU A 171 10.52 -6.28 6.69
C LEU A 171 11.13 -5.94 8.05
N ASP A 172 10.50 -6.30 9.16
CA ASP A 172 11.07 -6.12 10.50
C ASP A 172 12.35 -6.94 10.68
N PHE A 173 12.36 -8.16 10.15
CA PHE A 173 13.56 -9.03 10.17
C PHE A 173 14.71 -8.43 9.36
N SER A 174 14.45 -7.95 8.14
CA SER A 174 15.48 -7.36 7.28
C SER A 174 16.07 -6.07 7.87
N GLN A 175 15.28 -5.26 8.56
CA GLN A 175 15.77 -4.07 9.27
C GLN A 175 16.67 -4.42 10.47
N LYS A 176 16.37 -5.51 11.18
CA LYS A 176 17.22 -5.99 12.28
C LYS A 176 18.55 -6.54 11.79
N GLU A 177 18.58 -7.22 10.65
CA GLU A 177 19.82 -7.72 10.05
C GLU A 177 20.71 -6.61 9.48
N ALA A 178 20.12 -5.57 8.91
CA ALA A 178 20.88 -4.44 8.36
C ALA A 178 21.61 -3.60 9.41
N GLY A 179 21.26 -3.70 10.69
CA GLY A 179 21.83 -2.98 11.82
C GLY A 179 21.67 -1.45 11.71
N PRO A 180 21.86 -0.70 12.80
CA PRO A 180 21.84 0.75 12.71
C PRO A 180 23.05 1.21 11.89
N ALA A 181 22.81 1.98 10.83
CA ALA A 181 23.86 2.65 10.08
C ALA A 181 24.70 3.49 11.06
N ARG A 182 25.96 3.07 11.29
CA ARG A 182 26.88 3.83 12.11
C ARG A 182 27.20 5.12 11.37
N GLY A 183 26.55 6.18 11.77
CA GLY A 183 26.97 7.52 11.37
C GLY A 183 28.40 7.73 11.87
N ASN A 184 29.35 7.74 10.96
CA ASN A 184 30.70 8.22 11.24
C ASN A 184 30.62 9.71 11.54
N GLY A 185 30.51 10.03 12.83
CA GLY A 185 30.74 11.37 13.31
C GLY A 185 32.23 11.69 13.16
N ASP A 186 32.59 12.38 12.12
CA ASP A 186 33.89 13.01 11.99
C ASP A 186 34.07 14.00 13.14
N ARG A 187 34.87 13.63 14.10
CA ARG A 187 35.36 14.55 15.11
C ARG A 187 36.45 15.39 14.45
N ALA A 188 36.07 16.58 14.04
CA ALA A 188 37.05 17.60 13.74
C ALA A 188 37.88 17.89 14.99
N GLY A 189 39.15 17.51 14.97
CA GLY A 189 40.11 17.81 16.02
C GLY A 189 40.37 19.30 16.11
N ALA A 190 40.11 19.87 17.28
CA ALA A 190 40.50 21.23 17.59
C ALA A 190 42.04 21.30 17.73
N GLY A 191 42.71 21.90 16.77
CA GLY A 191 44.11 22.25 16.84
C GLY A 191 44.31 23.40 17.83
N LYS A 192 45.06 23.14 18.90
CA LYS A 192 45.59 24.19 19.81
C LYS A 192 46.70 24.93 19.09
N GLY A 193 46.47 26.15 18.70
CA GLY A 193 47.51 27.10 18.36
C GLY A 193 48.13 27.70 19.65
N ARG A 194 49.42 27.43 19.89
CA ARG A 194 50.23 28.20 20.82
C ARG A 194 50.79 29.38 20.06
N GLY A 195 50.45 30.60 20.48
CA GLY A 195 51.16 31.80 20.14
C GLY A 195 52.15 32.16 21.24
N THR A 196 53.32 32.49 20.87
CA THR A 196 54.30 33.26 21.63
C THR A 196 54.06 34.72 21.42
#